data_ad8b1ae2ad4c39dd5db02f6dfd77b2e6
#
_entry.id   ad8b1ae2ad4c39dd5db02f6dfd77b2e6
#
_cell.length_a   1.000
_cell.length_b   1.000
_cell.length_c   1.000
_cell.angle_alpha   90.00
_cell.angle_beta   90.00
_cell.angle_gamma   90.00
#
_symmetry.space_group_name_H-M   'P 1'
#
loop_
_entity.id
_entity.type
_entity.pdbx_description
1 polymer ?
#
loop_
_entity_poly.entity_id
_entity_poly.type
_entity_poly.pdbx_seq_one_letter_code
_entity_poly.pdbx_strand_id
1 'polypeptide(L)'
;MAWGEPFTDEFYELNVVGLTRKLPKVKINDELAIASFVILGDTELIEECAEAIILHEDFPKDEIDILCTPEAKGIPLVHTIARRLGKDYVIARKSIKGYMNNPMIEKVQSITTIGAQ
;
A
#
# COMPACT_ATOMS: atom_id res chain seq x y z
N MET A 1 16.63 -15.61 0.94
CA MET A 1 15.62 -15.75 -0.11
C MET A 1 16.05 -14.97 -1.33
N ALA A 2 16.09 -15.61 -2.44
CA ALA A 2 16.69 -14.98 -3.62
C ALA A 2 15.86 -13.84 -4.18
N TRP A 3 14.55 -14.02 -4.23
CA TRP A 3 13.68 -12.99 -4.77
C TRP A 3 13.16 -12.12 -3.63
N GLY A 4 13.00 -10.85 -3.90
CA GLY A 4 12.51 -9.92 -2.89
C GLY A 4 13.53 -9.49 -1.86
N GLU A 5 14.74 -10.02 -1.91
CA GLU A 5 15.80 -9.58 -1.04
C GLU A 5 16.58 -8.44 -1.68
N PRO A 6 17.05 -7.49 -0.87
CA PRO A 6 17.91 -6.44 -1.42
C PRO A 6 19.24 -7.02 -1.86
N PHE A 7 19.75 -6.52 -2.96
CA PHE A 7 21.09 -6.88 -3.44
C PHE A 7 22.18 -6.07 -2.77
N THR A 8 21.83 -5.31 -1.76
CA THR A 8 22.72 -4.45 -1.02
C THR A 8 22.37 -4.52 0.46
N ASP A 9 23.36 -4.31 1.30
CA ASP A 9 23.16 -4.19 2.75
C ASP A 9 22.69 -2.78 3.14
N GLU A 10 22.43 -1.92 2.17
CA GLU A 10 21.99 -0.57 2.43
C GLU A 10 20.49 -0.53 2.74
N PHE A 11 20.17 0.26 3.76
CA PHE A 11 18.80 0.47 4.20
C PHE A 11 18.53 1.95 4.38
N TYR A 12 17.28 2.32 4.14
CA TYR A 12 16.78 3.62 4.54
C TYR A 12 16.00 3.45 5.85
N GLU A 13 16.35 4.22 6.85
CA GLU A 13 15.64 4.18 8.13
C GLU A 13 14.43 5.12 8.06
N LEU A 14 13.24 4.55 8.16
CA LEU A 14 12.00 5.31 8.13
C LEU A 14 11.44 5.41 9.55
N ASN A 15 11.20 6.64 9.99
CA ASN A 15 10.50 6.91 11.23
C ASN A 15 9.10 7.38 10.89
N VAL A 16 8.10 6.60 11.24
CA VAL A 16 6.71 6.88 10.92
C VAL A 16 5.82 6.42 12.07
N VAL A 17 4.87 7.25 12.45
CA VAL A 17 3.89 7.01 13.52
C VAL A 17 4.51 6.50 14.83
N GLY A 18 5.69 7.03 15.17
CA GLY A 18 6.41 6.63 16.37
C GLY A 18 7.15 5.30 16.25
N LEU A 19 7.17 4.70 15.08
CA LEU A 19 7.85 3.44 14.83
C LEU A 19 9.02 3.66 13.88
N THR A 20 10.03 2.79 14.00
CA THR A 20 11.19 2.82 13.13
C THR A 20 11.24 1.53 12.32
N ARG A 21 11.42 1.67 11.01
CA ARG A 21 11.56 0.53 10.11
C ARG A 21 12.75 0.75 9.18
N LYS A 22 13.46 -0.34 8.88
CA LYS A 22 14.56 -0.33 7.92
C LYS A 22 14.03 -0.79 6.58
N LEU A 23 14.08 0.11 5.60
CA LEU A 23 13.62 -0.18 4.25
C LEU A 23 14.81 -0.57 3.39
N PRO A 24 14.84 -1.78 2.83
CA PRO A 24 15.95 -2.17 1.96
C PRO A 24 15.95 -1.33 0.68
N LYS A 25 17.14 -0.93 0.25
CA LYS A 25 17.30 -0.25 -1.02
C LYS A 25 17.39 -1.28 -2.12
N VAL A 26 16.45 -1.25 -3.04
CA VAL A 26 16.32 -2.22 -4.12
C VAL A 26 16.54 -1.54 -5.46
N LYS A 27 17.42 -2.12 -6.25
CA LYS A 27 17.70 -1.62 -7.59
C LYS A 27 16.53 -1.95 -8.53
N ILE A 28 16.06 -0.95 -9.25
CA ILE A 28 15.05 -1.13 -10.29
C ILE A 28 15.73 -1.23 -11.65
N ASN A 29 16.77 -0.43 -11.86
CA ASN A 29 17.61 -0.46 -13.05
C ASN A 29 18.99 0.09 -12.70
N ASP A 30 19.84 0.31 -13.69
CA ASP A 30 21.22 0.76 -13.46
C ASP A 30 21.29 2.17 -12.87
N GLU A 31 20.24 2.96 -13.00
CA GLU A 31 20.25 4.36 -12.60
C GLU A 31 19.34 4.65 -11.42
N LEU A 32 18.48 3.72 -11.02
CA LEU A 32 17.45 3.96 -10.03
C LEU A 32 17.36 2.83 -9.01
N ALA A 33 17.40 3.22 -7.75
CA ALA A 33 17.07 2.33 -6.64
C ALA A 33 15.97 2.98 -5.80
N ILE A 34 15.15 2.17 -5.17
CA ILE A 34 14.12 2.65 -4.27
C ILE A 34 14.31 2.06 -2.88
N ALA A 35 13.86 2.79 -1.87
CA ALA A 35 13.71 2.25 -0.54
C ALA A 35 12.38 1.51 -0.51
N SER A 36 12.44 0.19 -0.41
CA SER A 36 11.24 -0.64 -0.53
C SER A 36 10.44 -0.60 0.75
N PHE A 37 9.26 0.00 0.70
CA PHE A 37 8.34 0.06 1.82
C PHE A 37 7.25 -0.98 1.64
N VAL A 38 7.19 -1.94 2.55
CA VAL A 38 6.18 -3.00 2.53
C VAL A 38 5.51 -3.03 3.90
N ILE A 39 4.26 -2.61 3.95
CA ILE A 39 3.46 -2.61 5.18
C ILE A 39 2.78 -3.97 5.39
N LEU A 40 2.66 -4.76 4.34
CA LEU A 40 1.96 -6.04 4.35
C LEU A 40 2.60 -7.00 5.35
N GLY A 41 1.82 -7.48 6.30
CA GLY A 41 2.31 -8.38 7.34
C GLY A 41 2.82 -7.69 8.60
N ASP A 42 2.98 -6.37 8.58
CA ASP A 42 3.44 -5.61 9.73
C ASP A 42 2.24 -5.06 10.50
N THR A 43 1.69 -5.87 11.38
CA THR A 43 0.45 -5.55 12.10
C THR A 43 0.57 -4.27 12.93
N GLU A 44 1.66 -4.11 13.66
CA GLU A 44 1.88 -2.93 14.47
C GLU A 44 1.88 -1.66 13.62
N LEU A 45 2.62 -1.70 12.53
CA LEU A 45 2.71 -0.55 11.62
C LEU A 45 1.36 -0.23 10.99
N ILE A 46 0.63 -1.27 10.56
CA ILE A 46 -0.70 -1.10 9.97
C ILE A 46 -1.66 -0.42 10.95
N GLU A 47 -1.71 -0.89 12.19
CA GLU A 47 -2.61 -0.34 13.19
C GLU A 47 -2.27 1.11 13.52
N GLU A 48 -0.99 1.42 13.69
CA GLU A 48 -0.56 2.78 13.99
C GLU A 48 -0.78 3.73 12.82
N CYS A 49 -0.53 3.27 11.61
CA CYS A 49 -0.80 4.08 10.41
C CYS A 49 -2.29 4.34 10.22
N ALA A 50 -3.12 3.34 10.45
CA ALA A 50 -4.58 3.51 10.34
C ALA A 50 -5.07 4.55 11.33
N GLU A 51 -4.61 4.48 12.58
CA GLU A 51 -4.98 5.45 13.59
C GLU A 51 -4.52 6.87 13.23
N ALA A 52 -3.28 7.00 12.79
CA ALA A 52 -2.73 8.30 12.40
C ALA A 52 -3.51 8.92 11.24
N ILE A 53 -3.88 8.10 10.26
CA ILE A 53 -4.67 8.57 9.10
C ILE A 53 -6.04 9.06 9.55
N ILE A 54 -6.74 8.27 10.36
CA ILE A 54 -8.10 8.61 10.81
C ILE A 54 -8.10 9.87 11.67
N LEU A 55 -7.08 10.05 12.48
CA LEU A 55 -6.97 11.21 13.38
C LEU A 55 -6.42 12.46 12.70
N HIS A 56 -5.91 12.32 11.48
CA HIS A 56 -5.36 13.47 10.76
C HIS A 56 -6.47 14.46 10.43
N GLU A 57 -6.21 15.75 10.65
CA GLU A 57 -7.22 16.79 10.47
C GLU A 57 -7.74 16.90 9.03
N ASP A 58 -6.89 16.58 8.06
CA ASP A 58 -7.27 16.64 6.64
C ASP A 58 -7.99 15.39 6.14
N PHE A 59 -8.11 14.37 6.99
CA PHE A 59 -8.78 13.14 6.58
C PHE A 59 -10.30 13.33 6.69
N PRO A 60 -11.04 13.26 5.56
CA PRO A 60 -12.47 13.59 5.54
C PRO A 60 -13.34 12.41 6.00
N LYS A 61 -13.12 11.93 7.20
CA LYS A 61 -13.76 10.69 7.70
C LYS A 61 -15.28 10.71 7.70
N ASP A 62 -15.88 11.89 7.86
CA ASP A 62 -17.34 12.03 7.88
C ASP A 62 -17.95 12.14 6.49
N GLU A 63 -17.12 12.29 5.46
CA GLU A 63 -17.56 12.44 4.07
C GLU A 63 -17.32 11.20 3.23
N ILE A 64 -16.71 10.17 3.81
CA ILE A 64 -16.36 8.95 3.08
C ILE A 64 -17.56 8.00 3.08
N ASP A 65 -17.96 7.56 1.89
CA ASP A 65 -18.98 6.52 1.74
C ASP A 65 -18.34 5.14 1.61
N ILE A 66 -17.23 5.05 0.91
CA ILE A 66 -16.54 3.79 0.64
C ILE A 66 -15.05 4.08 0.45
N LEU A 67 -14.21 3.13 0.81
CA LEU A 67 -12.77 3.24 0.58
C LEU A 67 -12.34 2.39 -0.60
N CYS A 68 -11.19 2.71 -1.16
CA CYS A 68 -10.65 1.98 -2.30
C CYS A 68 -9.14 1.82 -2.15
N THR A 69 -8.64 0.67 -2.54
CA THR A 69 -7.20 0.44 -2.61
C THR A 69 -6.86 -0.42 -3.82
N PRO A 70 -5.76 -0.16 -4.50
CA PRO A 70 -5.24 -1.15 -5.44
C PRO A 70 -4.70 -2.36 -4.67
N GLU A 71 -4.69 -3.51 -5.33
CA GLU A 71 -4.04 -4.69 -4.76
C GLU A 71 -2.52 -4.51 -4.81
N ALA A 72 -1.69 -5.06 -3.92
CA ALA A 72 -2.18 -5.90 -2.83
C ALA A 72 -1.75 -5.32 -1.47
N LYS A 73 -0.68 -4.52 -1.42
CA LYS A 73 -0.03 -4.10 -0.16
C LYS A 73 -0.89 -3.18 0.68
N GLY A 74 -1.77 -2.42 0.05
CA GLY A 74 -2.66 -1.50 0.76
C GLY A 74 -3.89 -2.16 1.37
N ILE A 75 -4.17 -3.41 1.02
CA ILE A 75 -5.40 -4.08 1.47
C ILE A 75 -5.53 -4.13 3.00
N PRO A 76 -4.51 -4.58 3.74
CA PRO A 76 -4.66 -4.62 5.21
C PRO A 76 -4.87 -3.25 5.83
N LEU A 77 -4.20 -2.23 5.32
CA LEU A 77 -4.35 -0.86 5.84
C LEU A 77 -5.76 -0.34 5.59
N VAL A 78 -6.26 -0.50 4.37
CA VAL A 78 -7.60 -0.03 4.02
C VAL A 78 -8.67 -0.82 4.78
N HIS A 79 -8.49 -2.13 4.94
CA HIS A 79 -9.38 -2.94 5.75
C HIS A 79 -9.46 -2.43 7.19
N THR A 80 -8.31 -2.12 7.77
CA THR A 80 -8.24 -1.62 9.14
C THR A 80 -8.94 -0.27 9.29
N ILE A 81 -8.72 0.63 8.34
CA ILE A 81 -9.39 1.94 8.34
C ILE A 81 -10.91 1.75 8.17
N ALA A 82 -11.33 0.93 7.22
CA ALA A 82 -12.74 0.67 6.96
C ALA A 82 -13.44 0.09 8.19
N ARG A 83 -12.79 -0.87 8.85
CA ARG A 83 -13.32 -1.47 10.07
C ARG A 83 -13.54 -0.43 11.15
N ARG A 84 -12.58 0.46 11.35
CA ARG A 84 -12.67 1.51 12.38
C ARG A 84 -13.74 2.55 12.05
N LEU A 85 -13.95 2.85 10.77
CA LEU A 85 -14.96 3.80 10.34
C LEU A 85 -16.34 3.18 10.17
N GLY A 86 -16.44 1.86 10.19
CA GLY A 86 -17.70 1.17 9.90
C GLY A 86 -18.11 1.30 8.44
N LYS A 87 -17.16 1.30 7.53
CA LYS A 87 -17.38 1.45 6.09
C LYS A 87 -16.94 0.20 5.34
N ASP A 88 -17.46 0.06 4.13
CA ASP A 88 -17.00 -0.96 3.21
C ASP A 88 -15.85 -0.43 2.36
N TYR A 89 -15.21 -1.32 1.63
CA TYR A 89 -14.14 -0.93 0.71
C TYR A 89 -14.13 -1.82 -0.51
N VAL A 90 -13.53 -1.32 -1.59
CA VAL A 90 -13.36 -2.05 -2.83
C VAL A 90 -11.88 -2.14 -3.15
N ILE A 91 -11.53 -3.16 -3.91
CA ILE A 91 -10.14 -3.39 -4.32
C ILE A 91 -10.07 -3.22 -5.82
N ALA A 92 -9.18 -2.32 -6.26
CA ALA A 92 -8.87 -2.18 -7.68
C ALA A 92 -7.91 -3.31 -8.05
N ARG A 93 -8.38 -4.21 -8.90
CA ARG A 93 -7.63 -5.42 -9.29
C ARG A 93 -6.84 -5.15 -10.55
N LYS A 94 -5.76 -5.90 -10.72
CA LYS A 94 -4.89 -5.77 -11.89
C LYS A 94 -5.46 -6.44 -13.12
N SER A 95 -6.46 -7.29 -12.97
CA SER A 95 -7.13 -7.96 -14.07
C SER A 95 -8.60 -8.15 -13.76
N ILE A 96 -9.41 -8.33 -14.80
CA ILE A 96 -10.84 -8.60 -14.64
C ILE A 96 -11.01 -9.97 -14.02
N LYS A 97 -11.85 -10.06 -12.99
CA LYS A 97 -12.17 -11.30 -12.30
C LYS A 97 -13.59 -11.75 -12.66
N GLY A 98 -13.82 -13.06 -12.58
CA GLY A 98 -15.11 -13.64 -12.95
C GLY A 98 -16.31 -13.15 -12.13
N TYR A 99 -16.06 -12.66 -10.92
CA TYR A 99 -17.13 -12.15 -10.06
C TYR A 99 -17.50 -10.69 -10.35
N MET A 100 -16.75 -10.03 -11.21
CA MET A 100 -17.00 -8.62 -11.53
C MET A 100 -18.17 -8.46 -12.47
N ASN A 101 -19.02 -7.49 -12.16
CA ASN A 101 -20.16 -7.13 -12.98
C ASN A 101 -19.96 -5.70 -13.48
N ASN A 102 -19.88 -5.52 -14.80
CA ASN A 102 -19.64 -4.23 -15.44
C ASN A 102 -18.40 -3.51 -14.84
N PRO A 103 -17.22 -4.16 -14.86
CA PRO A 103 -16.06 -3.54 -14.25
C PRO A 103 -15.63 -2.27 -14.98
N MET A 104 -15.19 -1.29 -14.22
CA MET A 104 -14.51 -0.12 -14.78
C MET A 104 -13.05 -0.46 -14.96
N ILE A 105 -12.49 -0.08 -16.10
CA ILE A 105 -11.10 -0.40 -16.44
C ILE A 105 -10.35 0.90 -16.70
N GLU A 106 -9.20 1.04 -16.03
CA GLU A 106 -8.28 2.14 -16.24
C GLU A 106 -6.88 1.57 -16.37
N LYS A 107 -6.12 2.05 -17.36
CA LYS A 107 -4.76 1.56 -17.60
C LYS A 107 -3.76 2.55 -17.03
N VAL A 108 -2.87 2.06 -16.17
CA VAL A 108 -1.85 2.86 -15.50
C VAL A 108 -0.49 2.21 -15.70
N GLN A 109 0.53 3.03 -15.96
CA GLN A 109 1.91 2.58 -16.06
C GLN A 109 2.68 2.98 -14.82
N SER A 110 3.21 1.99 -14.10
CA SER A 110 4.02 2.23 -12.91
C SER A 110 5.51 2.25 -13.28
N ILE A 111 6.29 3.07 -12.59
CA ILE A 111 7.74 3.09 -12.76
C ILE A 111 8.41 1.87 -12.13
N THR A 112 7.71 1.17 -11.25
CA THR A 112 8.27 0.01 -10.52
C THR A 112 7.75 -1.32 -11.04
N THR A 113 6.82 -1.30 -11.99
CA THR A 113 6.17 -2.49 -12.52
C THR A 113 6.27 -2.50 -14.03
N ILE A 114 6.55 -3.67 -14.61
CA ILE A 114 6.59 -3.84 -16.07
C ILE A 114 5.17 -4.08 -16.55
N GLY A 115 4.75 -3.33 -17.58
CA GLY A 115 3.44 -3.43 -18.16
C GLY A 115 2.42 -2.48 -17.57
N ALA A 116 1.23 -2.46 -18.16
CA ALA A 116 0.12 -1.61 -17.73
C ALA A 116 -0.64 -2.24 -16.56
N GLN A 117 -1.16 -1.40 -15.71
CA GLN A 117 -1.97 -1.84 -14.58
C GLN A 117 -3.39 -1.28 -14.63
#